data_da3544fe50dd9696d88dddd47c24924a
#
_entry.id   da3544fe50dd9696d88dddd47c24924a
#
_cell.length_a   1.000
_cell.length_b   1.000
_cell.length_c   1.000
_cell.angle_alpha   90.00
_cell.angle_beta   90.00
_cell.angle_gamma   90.00
#
_symmetry.space_group_name_H-M   'P 1'
#
loop_
_entity.id
_entity.type
_entity.pdbx_description
1 polymer ?
#
loop_
_entity_poly.entity_id
_entity_poly.type
_entity_poly.pdbx_seq_one_letter_code
_entity_poly.pdbx_strand_id
1 'polypeptide(L)'
;MAAKKLTIGMSNWDDVEGAFWTLSAIRQYHVPAENKEVELLVIDDMPTKQEDLERLCTLSAARYIHYSKNKGPAHAKDSVWELAEGEYVLLIDSHVLLSPCSVNYILDAIDNDLIGKDLWTGPLKNEAGHIVATDLLPEWRGAFFGVWNNNKEIHNKPIIEIEGHGSAYTLMKKEHYPFFHKDFLGFAGEELFLHQKVRNNGGKCYVHKSLGWVHRFHRSKPVTYRLLIEDKLRNYLIASYEMGWSIKQCCDYFRPRVPENLYDKTLQEIKAIFPNINFEDNSGKRHKQHD
;
A
#
# COMPACT_ATOMS: atom_id res chain seq x y z
N MET A 1 -21.23 2.94 -21.71
CA MET A 1 -20.95 3.85 -20.56
C MET A 1 -19.62 4.52 -20.85
N ALA A 2 -19.42 5.79 -20.48
CA ALA A 2 -18.12 6.44 -20.63
C ALA A 2 -17.09 5.67 -19.75
N ALA A 3 -15.87 5.53 -20.24
CA ALA A 3 -14.79 4.91 -19.48
C ALA A 3 -14.50 5.73 -18.22
N LYS A 4 -14.22 5.07 -17.11
CA LYS A 4 -13.83 5.73 -15.87
C LYS A 4 -12.40 6.23 -15.98
N LYS A 5 -12.16 7.48 -15.64
CA LYS A 5 -10.79 8.04 -15.59
C LYS A 5 -10.05 7.53 -14.35
N LEU A 6 -10.72 7.57 -13.19
CA LEU A 6 -10.13 7.26 -11.90
C LEU A 6 -11.00 6.27 -11.12
N THR A 7 -10.39 5.26 -10.54
CA THR A 7 -10.97 4.48 -9.43
C THR A 7 -10.31 4.92 -8.14
N ILE A 8 -11.10 5.36 -7.16
CA ILE A 8 -10.66 5.46 -5.76
C ILE A 8 -11.10 4.15 -5.10
N GLY A 9 -10.13 3.29 -4.84
CA GLY A 9 -10.37 1.94 -4.37
C GLY A 9 -9.77 1.67 -3.00
N MET A 10 -10.44 0.83 -2.22
CA MET A 10 -9.95 0.38 -0.92
C MET A 10 -10.24 -1.09 -0.71
N SER A 11 -9.33 -1.78 -0.01
CA SER A 11 -9.61 -3.09 0.58
C SER A 11 -10.02 -2.91 2.04
N ASN A 12 -10.99 -3.68 2.48
CA ASN A 12 -11.51 -3.62 3.84
C ASN A 12 -11.39 -4.99 4.52
N TRP A 13 -10.92 -4.97 5.76
CA TRP A 13 -10.91 -6.13 6.64
C TRP A 13 -11.47 -5.74 8.00
N ASP A 14 -12.72 -6.10 8.28
CA ASP A 14 -13.45 -5.85 9.54
C ASP A 14 -13.38 -4.40 10.06
N ASP A 15 -13.40 -3.42 9.13
CA ASP A 15 -13.33 -1.99 9.45
C ASP A 15 -14.44 -1.18 8.74
N VAL A 16 -15.69 -1.55 9.01
CA VAL A 16 -16.87 -0.86 8.45
C VAL A 16 -16.92 0.60 8.92
N GLU A 17 -16.50 0.87 10.15
CA GLU A 17 -16.45 2.22 10.70
C GLU A 17 -15.45 3.10 9.95
N GLY A 18 -14.25 2.58 9.66
CA GLY A 18 -13.26 3.30 8.85
C GLY A 18 -13.78 3.59 7.44
N ALA A 19 -14.36 2.57 6.78
CA ALA A 19 -14.98 2.72 5.47
C ALA A 19 -16.10 3.77 5.46
N PHE A 20 -16.91 3.83 6.53
CA PHE A 20 -17.94 4.85 6.68
C PHE A 20 -17.37 6.27 6.65
N TRP A 21 -16.34 6.54 7.45
CA TRP A 21 -15.69 7.85 7.49
C TRP A 21 -15.03 8.22 6.15
N THR A 22 -14.33 7.28 5.56
CA THR A 22 -13.64 7.49 4.28
C THR A 22 -14.62 7.74 3.14
N LEU A 23 -15.62 6.89 2.95
CA LEU A 23 -16.61 7.04 1.89
C LEU A 23 -17.46 8.30 2.07
N SER A 24 -17.88 8.60 3.32
CA SER A 24 -18.65 9.80 3.61
C SER A 24 -17.85 11.06 3.30
N ALA A 25 -16.57 11.12 3.69
CA ALA A 25 -15.70 12.25 3.40
C ALA A 25 -15.47 12.41 1.88
N ILE A 26 -15.22 11.32 1.16
CA ILE A 26 -15.04 11.36 -0.29
C ILE A 26 -16.29 11.90 -0.98
N ARG A 27 -17.48 11.43 -0.61
CA ARG A 27 -18.73 11.88 -1.22
C ARG A 27 -19.10 13.32 -0.89
N GLN A 28 -18.81 13.78 0.31
CA GLN A 28 -19.13 15.14 0.71
C GLN A 28 -18.18 16.19 0.18
N TYR A 29 -16.88 15.87 0.06
CA TYR A 29 -15.86 16.88 -0.17
C TYR A 29 -15.06 16.71 -1.46
N HIS A 30 -15.13 15.55 -2.13
CA HIS A 30 -14.27 15.27 -3.28
C HIS A 30 -15.01 14.81 -4.54
N VAL A 31 -15.94 13.87 -4.38
CA VAL A 31 -16.58 13.20 -5.53
C VAL A 31 -18.07 13.09 -5.29
N PRO A 32 -18.90 14.03 -5.75
CA PRO A 32 -20.34 13.94 -5.61
C PRO A 32 -20.89 12.69 -6.35
N ALA A 33 -22.06 12.19 -5.92
CA ALA A 33 -22.61 10.92 -6.40
C ALA A 33 -22.93 10.92 -7.92
N GLU A 34 -23.22 12.08 -8.48
CA GLU A 34 -23.49 12.28 -9.92
C GLU A 34 -22.24 12.26 -10.80
N ASN A 35 -21.02 12.30 -10.21
CA ASN A 35 -19.78 12.22 -10.98
C ASN A 35 -19.68 10.87 -11.71
N LYS A 36 -19.52 10.92 -13.03
CA LYS A 36 -19.45 9.72 -13.88
C LYS A 36 -18.01 9.27 -14.20
N GLU A 37 -17.03 10.14 -13.97
CA GLU A 37 -15.63 9.88 -14.33
C GLU A 37 -14.87 9.13 -13.23
N VAL A 38 -15.36 9.20 -11.98
CA VAL A 38 -14.72 8.57 -10.83
C VAL A 38 -15.56 7.41 -10.32
N GLU A 39 -14.93 6.24 -10.20
CA GLU A 39 -15.45 5.07 -9.50
C GLU A 39 -15.03 5.11 -8.03
N LEU A 40 -15.93 4.76 -7.11
CA LEU A 40 -15.56 4.32 -5.76
C LEU A 40 -15.68 2.80 -5.71
N LEU A 41 -14.61 2.11 -5.31
CA LEU A 41 -14.55 0.65 -5.24
C LEU A 41 -14.16 0.21 -3.83
N VAL A 42 -14.93 -0.74 -3.26
CA VAL A 42 -14.61 -1.36 -1.97
C VAL A 42 -14.53 -2.86 -2.15
N ILE A 43 -13.37 -3.42 -1.82
CA ILE A 43 -13.15 -4.87 -1.78
C ILE A 43 -13.31 -5.34 -0.34
N ASP A 44 -14.27 -6.20 -0.08
CA ASP A 44 -14.44 -6.89 1.19
C ASP A 44 -13.57 -8.16 1.19
N ASP A 45 -12.43 -8.12 1.89
CA ASP A 45 -11.47 -9.24 1.97
C ASP A 45 -11.75 -10.19 3.17
N MET A 46 -12.84 -9.97 3.91
CA MET A 46 -13.24 -10.88 4.98
C MET A 46 -13.66 -12.24 4.41
N PRO A 47 -13.33 -13.36 5.09
CA PRO A 47 -13.77 -14.69 4.66
C PRO A 47 -15.30 -14.81 4.53
N THR A 48 -16.04 -14.09 5.36
CA THR A 48 -17.50 -14.00 5.32
C THR A 48 -17.90 -12.59 4.91
N LYS A 49 -18.79 -12.49 3.94
CA LYS A 49 -19.34 -11.23 3.44
C LYS A 49 -19.88 -10.35 4.59
N GLN A 50 -19.52 -9.07 4.56
CA GLN A 50 -19.97 -8.08 5.53
C GLN A 50 -21.19 -7.32 4.99
N GLU A 51 -22.39 -7.68 5.45
CA GLU A 51 -23.65 -7.04 4.99
C GLU A 51 -23.71 -5.53 5.29
N ASP A 52 -23.18 -5.11 6.45
CA ASP A 52 -23.16 -3.70 6.82
C ASP A 52 -22.23 -2.89 5.90
N LEU A 53 -21.12 -3.48 5.46
CA LEU A 53 -20.21 -2.86 4.50
C LEU A 53 -20.87 -2.74 3.11
N GLU A 54 -21.55 -3.78 2.65
CA GLU A 54 -22.31 -3.73 1.39
C GLU A 54 -23.39 -2.66 1.42
N ARG A 55 -24.17 -2.59 2.51
CA ARG A 55 -25.18 -1.55 2.70
C ARG A 55 -24.58 -0.15 2.69
N LEU A 56 -23.46 0.06 3.39
CA LEU A 56 -22.72 1.30 3.37
C LEU A 56 -22.30 1.69 1.96
N CYS A 57 -21.74 0.76 1.19
CA CYS A 57 -21.34 0.99 -0.19
C CYS A 57 -22.51 1.40 -1.07
N THR A 58 -23.66 0.74 -0.91
CA THR A 58 -24.90 1.10 -1.63
C THR A 58 -25.32 2.55 -1.33
N LEU A 59 -25.36 2.93 -0.05
CA LEU A 59 -25.70 4.29 0.38
C LEU A 59 -24.71 5.35 -0.11
N SER A 60 -23.45 4.97 -0.26
CA SER A 60 -22.37 5.83 -0.75
C SER A 60 -22.21 5.81 -2.27
N ALA A 61 -23.08 5.12 -3.00
CA ALA A 61 -22.94 4.87 -4.44
C ALA A 61 -21.54 4.33 -4.81
N ALA A 62 -20.95 3.51 -3.94
CA ALA A 62 -19.70 2.80 -4.16
C ALA A 62 -19.99 1.37 -4.67
N ARG A 63 -19.15 0.88 -5.56
CA ARG A 63 -19.20 -0.49 -6.01
C ARG A 63 -18.60 -1.39 -4.92
N TYR A 64 -19.37 -2.37 -4.45
CA TYR A 64 -18.96 -3.34 -3.45
C TYR A 64 -18.65 -4.68 -4.11
N ILE A 65 -17.54 -5.30 -3.76
CA ILE A 65 -17.17 -6.65 -4.20
C ILE A 65 -16.65 -7.43 -3.00
N HIS A 66 -17.34 -8.54 -2.68
CA HIS A 66 -16.81 -9.52 -1.74
C HIS A 66 -15.83 -10.43 -2.49
N TYR A 67 -14.55 -10.31 -2.20
CA TYR A 67 -13.49 -11.05 -2.88
C TYR A 67 -12.33 -11.30 -1.91
N SER A 68 -12.46 -12.34 -1.09
CA SER A 68 -11.47 -12.69 -0.10
C SER A 68 -10.42 -13.64 -0.64
N LYS A 69 -9.17 -13.20 -0.68
CA LYS A 69 -7.99 -14.05 -0.89
C LYS A 69 -7.46 -14.60 0.43
N ASN A 70 -7.80 -13.97 1.55
CA ASN A 70 -7.38 -14.34 2.92
C ASN A 70 -5.86 -14.59 3.05
N LYS A 71 -5.05 -13.79 2.33
CA LYS A 71 -3.59 -13.90 2.32
C LYS A 71 -2.88 -12.71 2.96
N GLY A 72 -3.61 -11.65 3.26
CA GLY A 72 -3.09 -10.43 3.85
C GLY A 72 -3.20 -9.19 2.95
N PRO A 73 -2.77 -8.01 3.47
CA PRO A 73 -3.00 -6.72 2.82
C PRO A 73 -2.48 -6.60 1.38
N ALA A 74 -1.33 -7.18 1.06
CA ALA A 74 -0.77 -7.13 -0.29
C ALA A 74 -1.76 -7.66 -1.34
N HIS A 75 -2.34 -8.84 -1.09
CA HIS A 75 -3.30 -9.45 -2.01
C HIS A 75 -4.65 -8.74 -2.05
N ALA A 76 -5.09 -8.22 -0.90
CA ALA A 76 -6.30 -7.42 -0.83
C ALA A 76 -6.16 -6.12 -1.65
N LYS A 77 -5.00 -5.47 -1.58
CA LYS A 77 -4.66 -4.30 -2.38
C LYS A 77 -4.57 -4.63 -3.87
N ASP A 78 -3.91 -5.72 -4.25
CA ASP A 78 -3.88 -6.21 -5.64
C ASP A 78 -5.28 -6.41 -6.22
N SER A 79 -6.24 -6.89 -5.41
CA SER A 79 -7.63 -7.08 -5.84
C SER A 79 -8.31 -5.76 -6.24
N VAL A 80 -7.95 -4.64 -5.59
CA VAL A 80 -8.43 -3.32 -6.00
C VAL A 80 -7.95 -2.99 -7.42
N TRP A 81 -6.66 -3.21 -7.71
CA TRP A 81 -6.09 -2.96 -9.03
C TRP A 81 -6.66 -3.89 -10.11
N GLU A 82 -6.85 -5.17 -9.77
CA GLU A 82 -7.45 -6.16 -10.67
C GLU A 82 -8.86 -5.74 -11.10
N LEU A 83 -9.70 -5.29 -10.15
CA LEU A 83 -11.13 -5.10 -10.31
C LEU A 83 -11.56 -3.65 -10.60
N ALA A 84 -10.65 -2.67 -10.50
CA ALA A 84 -10.90 -1.28 -10.83
C ALA A 84 -11.31 -1.10 -12.31
N GLU A 85 -12.27 -0.19 -12.58
CA GLU A 85 -12.70 0.17 -13.93
C GLU A 85 -12.01 1.42 -14.47
N GLY A 86 -11.37 2.21 -13.59
CA GLY A 86 -10.64 3.41 -13.96
C GLY A 86 -9.33 3.13 -14.70
N GLU A 87 -8.96 4.02 -15.60
CA GLU A 87 -7.64 3.99 -16.25
C GLU A 87 -6.52 4.24 -15.23
N TYR A 88 -6.80 5.09 -14.24
CA TYR A 88 -5.93 5.33 -13.08
C TYR A 88 -6.58 4.82 -11.82
N VAL A 89 -5.77 4.39 -10.86
CA VAL A 89 -6.26 3.93 -9.57
C VAL A 89 -5.56 4.69 -8.45
N LEU A 90 -6.36 5.30 -7.59
CA LEU A 90 -5.96 5.75 -6.27
C LEU A 90 -6.35 4.67 -5.26
N LEU A 91 -5.40 3.84 -4.87
CA LEU A 91 -5.56 2.91 -3.77
C LEU A 91 -5.40 3.66 -2.46
N ILE A 92 -6.35 3.49 -1.54
CA ILE A 92 -6.28 3.99 -0.16
C ILE A 92 -6.67 2.90 0.82
N ASP A 93 -6.23 3.02 2.08
CA ASP A 93 -6.80 2.19 3.16
C ASP A 93 -8.22 2.66 3.51
N SER A 94 -9.03 1.77 4.07
CA SER A 94 -10.45 2.04 4.38
C SER A 94 -10.68 3.04 5.51
N HIS A 95 -9.64 3.66 6.05
CA HIS A 95 -9.68 4.63 7.15
C HIS A 95 -8.77 5.83 6.89
N VAL A 96 -8.78 6.31 5.64
CA VAL A 96 -7.97 7.44 5.16
C VAL A 96 -8.87 8.63 4.83
N LEU A 97 -8.46 9.83 5.25
CA LEU A 97 -9.08 11.09 4.84
C LEU A 97 -8.14 11.84 3.89
N LEU A 98 -8.68 12.27 2.76
CA LEU A 98 -7.93 13.01 1.74
C LEU A 98 -7.87 14.49 2.08
N SER A 99 -6.76 15.16 1.78
CA SER A 99 -6.67 16.62 1.87
C SER A 99 -7.61 17.29 0.89
N PRO A 100 -8.12 18.51 1.18
CA PRO A 100 -8.97 19.25 0.26
C PRO A 100 -8.34 19.37 -1.14
N CYS A 101 -9.17 19.31 -2.18
CA CYS A 101 -8.78 19.39 -3.59
C CYS A 101 -7.88 18.27 -4.12
N SER A 102 -7.55 17.24 -3.34
CA SER A 102 -6.67 16.14 -3.80
C SER A 102 -7.20 15.46 -5.06
N VAL A 103 -8.51 15.17 -5.11
CA VAL A 103 -9.10 14.46 -6.26
C VAL A 103 -9.11 15.35 -7.50
N ASN A 104 -9.39 16.66 -7.36
CA ASN A 104 -9.32 17.59 -8.49
C ASN A 104 -7.89 17.67 -9.04
N TYR A 105 -6.89 17.74 -8.14
CA TYR A 105 -5.47 17.72 -8.55
C TYR A 105 -5.11 16.45 -9.32
N ILE A 106 -5.64 15.29 -8.90
CA ILE A 106 -5.43 14.02 -9.60
C ILE A 106 -6.09 14.04 -10.97
N LEU A 107 -7.34 14.49 -11.07
CA LEU A 107 -8.06 14.56 -12.36
C LEU A 107 -7.37 15.52 -13.34
N ASP A 108 -6.91 16.66 -12.86
CA ASP A 108 -6.13 17.62 -13.66
C ASP A 108 -4.81 16.97 -14.14
N ALA A 109 -4.14 16.19 -13.30
CA ALA A 109 -2.93 15.49 -13.68
C ALA A 109 -3.18 14.38 -14.72
N ILE A 110 -4.30 13.67 -14.60
CA ILE A 110 -4.74 12.67 -15.59
C ILE A 110 -5.03 13.34 -16.94
N ASP A 111 -5.80 14.41 -16.94
CA ASP A 111 -6.20 15.11 -18.16
C ASP A 111 -4.99 15.75 -18.91
N ASN A 112 -3.90 16.00 -18.19
CA ASN A 112 -2.63 16.51 -18.76
C ASN A 112 -1.55 15.44 -18.93
N ASP A 113 -1.87 14.14 -18.75
CA ASP A 113 -0.96 12.99 -18.90
C ASP A 113 0.36 13.14 -18.10
N LEU A 114 0.27 13.64 -16.86
CA LEU A 114 1.45 13.94 -16.03
C LEU A 114 1.96 12.75 -15.22
N ILE A 115 1.16 11.69 -15.05
CA ILE A 115 1.48 10.58 -14.13
C ILE A 115 2.38 9.54 -14.81
N GLY A 116 2.10 9.19 -16.07
CA GLY A 116 2.86 8.23 -16.84
C GLY A 116 3.01 6.87 -16.13
N LYS A 117 4.26 6.41 -15.94
CA LYS A 117 4.59 5.15 -15.26
C LYS A 117 4.87 5.33 -13.75
N ASP A 118 4.75 6.56 -13.26
CA ASP A 118 5.21 6.90 -11.92
C ASP A 118 4.18 6.51 -10.85
N LEU A 119 4.68 6.25 -9.65
CA LEU A 119 3.87 6.11 -8.46
C LEU A 119 3.84 7.44 -7.72
N TRP A 120 2.64 7.96 -7.52
CA TRP A 120 2.41 9.17 -6.74
C TRP A 120 1.77 8.85 -5.40
N THR A 121 2.21 9.55 -4.37
CA THR A 121 1.61 9.54 -3.04
C THR A 121 1.55 10.96 -2.47
N GLY A 122 1.01 11.11 -1.28
CA GLY A 122 0.96 12.36 -0.55
C GLY A 122 1.62 12.25 0.83
N PRO A 123 1.99 13.37 1.46
CA PRO A 123 2.50 13.35 2.82
C PRO A 123 1.43 12.88 3.80
N LEU A 124 1.83 12.01 4.73
CA LEU A 124 1.02 11.63 5.88
C LEU A 124 0.89 12.83 6.82
N LYS A 125 -0.33 13.17 7.20
CA LYS A 125 -0.66 14.25 8.13
C LYS A 125 -1.32 13.70 9.38
N ASN A 126 -1.19 14.43 10.48
CA ASN A 126 -2.02 14.23 11.65
C ASN A 126 -3.39 14.93 11.49
N GLU A 127 -4.27 14.77 12.46
CA GLU A 127 -5.63 15.33 12.47
C GLU A 127 -5.64 16.87 12.50
N ALA A 128 -4.54 17.51 12.95
CA ALA A 128 -4.36 18.96 12.91
C ALA A 128 -3.84 19.47 11.54
N GLY A 129 -3.63 18.56 10.58
CA GLY A 129 -3.15 18.88 9.23
C GLY A 129 -1.64 19.05 9.09
N HIS A 130 -0.87 18.81 10.15
CA HIS A 130 0.58 18.90 10.11
C HIS A 130 1.18 17.65 9.45
N ILE A 131 2.17 17.84 8.57
CA ILE A 131 2.92 16.74 7.96
C ILE A 131 3.77 16.04 9.04
N VAL A 132 3.51 14.75 9.23
CA VAL A 132 4.25 13.89 10.18
C VAL A 132 5.24 12.97 9.47
N ALA A 133 4.97 12.59 8.22
CA ALA A 133 5.89 11.83 7.40
C ALA A 133 5.69 12.13 5.91
N THR A 134 6.76 12.00 5.15
CA THR A 134 6.76 12.18 3.69
C THR A 134 7.16 10.92 2.93
N ASP A 135 7.96 10.05 3.55
CA ASP A 135 8.55 8.90 2.89
C ASP A 135 9.01 7.82 3.89
N LEU A 136 9.42 6.69 3.37
CA LEU A 136 10.09 5.60 4.08
C LEU A 136 11.54 5.50 3.62
N LEU A 137 12.48 5.56 4.55
CA LEU A 137 13.88 5.22 4.30
C LEU A 137 14.04 3.70 4.27
N PRO A 138 14.86 3.14 3.37
CA PRO A 138 15.10 1.70 3.27
C PRO A 138 16.03 1.21 4.40
N GLU A 139 15.57 1.25 5.60
CA GLU A 139 16.31 0.91 6.83
C GLU A 139 15.51 -0.09 7.67
N TRP A 140 16.22 -0.98 8.39
CA TRP A 140 15.62 -1.94 9.29
C TRP A 140 15.37 -1.32 10.67
N ARG A 141 14.14 -1.48 11.20
CA ARG A 141 13.79 -1.10 12.57
C ARG A 141 12.70 -2.01 13.14
N GLY A 142 12.89 -2.53 14.36
CA GLY A 142 11.93 -3.46 14.98
C GLY A 142 11.73 -4.70 14.10
N ALA A 143 10.51 -4.99 13.66
CA ALA A 143 10.22 -6.11 12.75
C ALA A 143 9.86 -5.62 11.33
N PHE A 144 10.40 -4.46 10.91
CA PHE A 144 10.05 -3.81 9.65
C PHE A 144 11.28 -3.34 8.89
N PHE A 145 11.16 -3.39 7.56
CA PHE A 145 12.04 -2.71 6.62
C PHE A 145 11.30 -1.49 6.07
N GLY A 146 11.74 -0.32 6.46
CA GLY A 146 11.10 0.96 6.17
C GLY A 146 10.96 1.79 7.45
N VAL A 147 11.62 2.93 7.50
CA VAL A 147 11.55 3.88 8.62
C VAL A 147 10.93 5.17 8.15
N TRP A 148 9.83 5.57 8.79
CA TRP A 148 9.16 6.82 8.47
C TRP A 148 10.10 8.01 8.62
N ASN A 149 10.17 8.83 7.59
CA ASN A 149 10.97 10.05 7.50
C ASN A 149 10.06 11.25 7.20
N ASN A 150 10.51 12.42 7.65
CA ASN A 150 9.87 13.70 7.32
C ASN A 150 10.89 14.57 6.60
N ASN A 151 10.98 14.42 5.27
CA ASN A 151 11.86 15.23 4.43
C ASN A 151 11.35 16.68 4.37
N LYS A 152 12.13 17.58 4.94
CA LYS A 152 11.78 19.02 5.05
C LYS A 152 11.73 19.74 3.72
N GLU A 153 12.30 19.17 2.66
CA GLU A 153 12.22 19.76 1.32
C GLU A 153 10.78 19.94 0.82
N ILE A 154 9.81 19.12 1.32
CA ILE A 154 8.40 19.23 0.99
C ILE A 154 7.82 20.63 1.29
N HIS A 155 8.42 21.39 2.20
CA HIS A 155 7.98 22.74 2.51
C HIS A 155 8.28 23.71 1.37
N ASN A 156 9.39 23.48 0.64
CA ASN A 156 9.91 24.35 -0.42
C ASN A 156 9.65 23.80 -1.82
N LYS A 157 9.47 22.48 -1.96
CA LYS A 157 9.22 21.81 -3.24
C LYS A 157 7.80 21.18 -3.21
N PRO A 158 6.96 21.41 -4.22
CA PRO A 158 5.64 20.80 -4.26
C PRO A 158 5.69 19.29 -4.50
N ILE A 159 6.77 18.78 -5.08
CA ILE A 159 6.98 17.38 -5.45
C ILE A 159 8.41 16.98 -5.07
N ILE A 160 8.55 15.83 -4.45
CA ILE A 160 9.85 15.24 -4.08
C ILE A 160 9.89 13.78 -4.54
N GLU A 161 11.00 13.39 -5.17
CA GLU A 161 11.28 11.97 -5.47
C GLU A 161 11.64 11.24 -4.17
N ILE A 162 11.10 10.02 -3.96
CA ILE A 162 11.23 9.26 -2.71
C ILE A 162 11.65 7.81 -2.97
N GLU A 163 12.28 7.17 -1.98
CA GLU A 163 12.62 5.74 -2.01
C GLU A 163 11.39 4.85 -1.78
N GLY A 164 10.48 5.25 -0.92
CA GLY A 164 9.26 4.53 -0.64
C GLY A 164 8.29 5.30 0.23
N HIS A 165 7.10 4.76 0.37
CA HIS A 165 6.04 5.30 1.23
C HIS A 165 5.17 4.16 1.75
N GLY A 166 4.33 4.42 2.74
CA GLY A 166 3.30 3.46 3.15
C GLY A 166 2.27 3.25 2.05
N SER A 167 1.86 2.02 1.83
CA SER A 167 0.93 1.64 0.76
C SER A 167 -0.53 1.99 1.04
N ALA A 168 -0.78 2.79 2.09
CA ALA A 168 -2.13 3.29 2.44
C ALA A 168 -2.63 4.43 1.53
N TYR A 169 -1.80 4.92 0.63
CA TYR A 169 -2.13 5.91 -0.40
C TYR A 169 -1.19 5.71 -1.59
N THR A 170 -1.71 5.18 -2.69
CA THR A 170 -0.92 4.87 -3.89
C THR A 170 -1.72 5.22 -5.15
N LEU A 171 -1.21 6.14 -5.96
CA LEU A 171 -1.79 6.55 -7.24
C LEU A 171 -0.87 6.13 -8.38
N MET A 172 -1.42 5.41 -9.37
CA MET A 172 -0.72 5.04 -10.60
C MET A 172 -1.71 4.87 -11.76
N LYS A 173 -1.19 4.86 -12.98
CA LYS A 173 -1.92 4.32 -14.12
C LYS A 173 -2.04 2.80 -13.98
N LYS A 174 -3.26 2.25 -14.12
CA LYS A 174 -3.57 0.85 -13.86
C LYS A 174 -2.65 -0.12 -14.62
N GLU A 175 -2.40 0.15 -15.90
CA GLU A 175 -1.59 -0.72 -16.76
C GLU A 175 -0.12 -0.84 -16.33
N HIS A 176 0.38 0.08 -15.49
CA HIS A 176 1.76 0.11 -15.01
C HIS A 176 1.92 -0.42 -13.59
N TYR A 177 0.82 -0.81 -12.93
CA TYR A 177 0.90 -1.37 -11.58
C TYR A 177 1.57 -2.75 -11.59
N PRO A 178 2.64 -2.95 -10.81
CA PRO A 178 3.48 -4.13 -10.97
C PRO A 178 3.04 -5.35 -10.16
N PHE A 179 1.96 -5.27 -9.42
CA PHE A 179 1.44 -6.30 -8.50
C PHE A 179 2.45 -6.81 -7.46
N PHE A 180 1.97 -7.33 -6.35
CA PHE A 180 2.81 -7.96 -5.34
C PHE A 180 3.19 -9.40 -5.74
N HIS A 181 4.12 -10.00 -4.99
CA HIS A 181 4.45 -11.40 -5.22
C HIS A 181 3.31 -12.31 -4.72
N LYS A 182 2.94 -13.31 -5.54
CA LYS A 182 1.81 -14.23 -5.26
C LYS A 182 1.93 -15.05 -3.97
N ASP A 183 3.15 -15.19 -3.44
CA ASP A 183 3.45 -15.93 -2.22
C ASP A 183 3.68 -15.04 -0.99
N PHE A 184 3.38 -13.73 -1.07
CA PHE A 184 3.30 -12.89 0.12
C PHE A 184 2.19 -13.39 1.04
N LEU A 185 2.43 -13.37 2.36
CA LEU A 185 1.46 -13.77 3.37
C LEU A 185 1.43 -12.77 4.52
N GLY A 186 0.24 -12.57 5.11
CA GLY A 186 0.10 -11.70 6.28
C GLY A 186 0.52 -10.27 5.97
N PHE A 187 1.18 -9.64 6.93
CA PHE A 187 1.49 -8.20 6.93
C PHE A 187 2.99 -7.92 6.88
N ALA A 188 3.36 -6.84 6.22
CA ALA A 188 4.70 -6.29 6.02
C ALA A 188 5.46 -6.85 4.80
N GLY A 189 6.36 -6.04 4.30
CA GLY A 189 7.21 -6.33 3.14
C GLY A 189 6.71 -5.71 1.84
N GLU A 190 5.47 -5.21 1.81
CA GLU A 190 4.82 -4.72 0.60
C GLU A 190 5.27 -3.32 0.18
N GLU A 191 5.54 -2.40 1.12
CA GLU A 191 5.70 -0.98 0.79
C GLU A 191 6.95 -0.70 -0.07
N LEU A 192 8.13 -0.95 0.48
CA LEU A 192 9.39 -0.70 -0.26
C LEU A 192 9.55 -1.65 -1.45
N PHE A 193 8.98 -2.88 -1.37
CA PHE A 193 8.94 -3.81 -2.49
C PHE A 193 8.21 -3.21 -3.70
N LEU A 194 7.00 -2.67 -3.49
CA LEU A 194 6.20 -2.05 -4.54
C LEU A 194 6.95 -0.90 -5.20
N HIS A 195 7.49 0.01 -4.39
CA HIS A 195 8.22 1.18 -4.89
C HIS A 195 9.48 0.79 -5.66
N GLN A 196 10.23 -0.21 -5.19
CA GLN A 196 11.39 -0.72 -5.93
C GLN A 196 10.98 -1.38 -7.25
N LYS A 197 9.87 -2.11 -7.25
CA LYS A 197 9.34 -2.75 -8.45
C LYS A 197 8.92 -1.74 -9.51
N VAL A 198 8.30 -0.62 -9.09
CA VAL A 198 8.00 0.51 -9.99
C VAL A 198 9.27 1.07 -10.61
N ARG A 199 10.32 1.31 -9.82
CA ARG A 199 11.62 1.79 -10.36
C ARG A 199 12.27 0.80 -11.30
N ASN A 200 12.22 -0.49 -11.00
CA ASN A 200 12.77 -1.54 -11.88
C ASN A 200 12.03 -1.60 -13.24
N ASN A 201 10.76 -1.17 -13.28
CA ASN A 201 9.95 -1.07 -14.49
C ASN A 201 10.10 0.30 -15.21
N GLY A 202 11.03 1.14 -14.76
CA GLY A 202 11.36 2.43 -15.39
C GLY A 202 10.45 3.61 -14.99
N GLY A 203 9.62 3.44 -13.95
CA GLY A 203 8.89 4.52 -13.28
C GLY A 203 9.71 5.15 -12.15
N LYS A 204 9.17 6.21 -11.56
CA LYS A 204 9.69 6.89 -10.37
C LYS A 204 8.62 6.94 -9.30
N CYS A 205 9.03 7.24 -8.08
CA CYS A 205 8.12 7.38 -6.95
C CYS A 205 8.19 8.79 -6.40
N TYR A 206 7.03 9.44 -6.27
CA TYR A 206 6.97 10.84 -5.84
C TYR A 206 5.97 11.05 -4.70
N VAL A 207 6.34 11.92 -3.76
CA VAL A 207 5.39 12.53 -2.84
C VAL A 207 5.00 13.92 -3.34
N HIS A 208 3.69 14.14 -3.50
CA HIS A 208 3.10 15.40 -3.92
C HIS A 208 2.45 16.10 -2.73
N LYS A 209 2.88 17.32 -2.42
CA LYS A 209 2.38 18.10 -1.26
C LYS A 209 0.86 18.27 -1.28
N SER A 210 0.26 18.40 -2.48
CA SER A 210 -1.18 18.56 -2.66
C SER A 210 -1.99 17.29 -2.40
N LEU A 211 -1.35 16.12 -2.36
CA LEU A 211 -2.00 14.82 -2.14
C LEU A 211 -1.95 14.38 -0.67
N GLY A 212 -1.81 15.30 0.28
CA GLY A 212 -1.75 14.96 1.70
C GLY A 212 -2.97 14.18 2.17
N TRP A 213 -2.76 13.31 3.15
CA TRP A 213 -3.79 12.44 3.70
C TRP A 213 -3.59 12.20 5.18
N VAL A 214 -4.68 11.87 5.88
CA VAL A 214 -4.69 11.53 7.31
C VAL A 214 -5.04 10.06 7.45
N HIS A 215 -4.27 9.31 8.22
CA HIS A 215 -4.53 7.91 8.54
C HIS A 215 -5.12 7.81 9.94
N ARG A 216 -6.28 7.18 10.05
CA ARG A 216 -6.90 6.91 11.33
C ARG A 216 -6.28 5.66 11.96
N PHE A 217 -5.28 5.84 12.82
CA PHE A 217 -4.61 4.73 13.51
C PHE A 217 -5.47 4.11 14.61
N HIS A 218 -6.34 4.89 15.27
CA HIS A 218 -7.21 4.39 16.32
C HIS A 218 -8.47 3.74 15.73
N ARG A 219 -8.67 2.49 16.07
CA ARG A 219 -9.83 1.70 15.68
C ARG A 219 -10.64 1.31 16.91
N SER A 220 -11.97 1.16 16.75
CA SER A 220 -12.85 0.66 17.82
C SER A 220 -12.60 -0.81 18.12
N LYS A 221 -12.07 -1.57 17.17
CA LYS A 221 -11.72 -2.98 17.29
C LYS A 221 -10.24 -3.21 16.99
N PRO A 222 -9.59 -4.18 17.65
CA PRO A 222 -8.24 -4.59 17.27
C PRO A 222 -8.22 -5.19 15.87
N VAL A 223 -7.05 -5.18 15.24
CA VAL A 223 -6.83 -5.86 13.95
C VAL A 223 -6.98 -7.36 14.13
N THR A 224 -7.78 -8.01 13.28
CA THR A 224 -8.09 -9.43 13.34
C THR A 224 -7.39 -10.27 12.28
N TYR A 225 -6.71 -9.66 11.31
CA TYR A 225 -5.92 -10.41 10.34
C TYR A 225 -4.57 -10.88 10.92
N ARG A 226 -3.99 -11.86 10.25
CA ARG A 226 -2.76 -12.55 10.66
C ARG A 226 -1.56 -11.59 10.72
N LEU A 227 -0.89 -11.53 11.87
CA LEU A 227 0.29 -10.70 12.14
C LEU A 227 1.46 -11.56 12.68
N LEU A 228 1.94 -12.51 11.90
CA LEU A 228 2.97 -13.44 12.31
C LEU A 228 4.36 -12.95 11.90
N ILE A 229 5.35 -13.17 12.77
CA ILE A 229 6.73 -12.74 12.52
C ILE A 229 7.38 -13.57 11.40
N GLU A 230 7.04 -14.84 11.27
CA GLU A 230 7.50 -15.71 10.18
C GLU A 230 6.94 -15.29 8.82
N ASP A 231 5.72 -14.71 8.75
CA ASP A 231 5.20 -14.14 7.51
C ASP A 231 6.04 -12.93 7.07
N LYS A 232 6.47 -12.09 8.03
CA LYS A 232 7.36 -10.97 7.74
C LYS A 232 8.71 -11.44 7.19
N LEU A 233 9.33 -12.41 7.84
CA LEU A 233 10.57 -13.03 7.35
C LEU A 233 10.38 -13.53 5.92
N ARG A 234 9.28 -14.27 5.67
CA ARG A 234 8.93 -14.78 4.34
C ARG A 234 8.86 -13.66 3.30
N ASN A 235 8.05 -12.63 3.57
CA ASN A 235 7.83 -11.53 2.64
C ASN A 235 9.12 -10.76 2.36
N TYR A 236 9.94 -10.50 3.39
CA TYR A 236 11.22 -9.81 3.21
C TYR A 236 12.27 -10.64 2.49
N LEU A 237 12.28 -11.97 2.64
CA LEU A 237 13.15 -12.83 1.84
C LEU A 237 12.76 -12.86 0.37
N ILE A 238 11.45 -12.94 0.08
CA ILE A 238 10.94 -12.81 -1.29
C ILE A 238 11.33 -11.45 -1.87
N ALA A 239 11.09 -10.38 -1.11
CA ALA A 239 11.43 -9.02 -1.54
C ALA A 239 12.94 -8.86 -1.77
N SER A 240 13.77 -9.38 -0.87
CA SER A 240 15.23 -9.30 -1.01
C SER A 240 15.72 -10.02 -2.27
N TYR A 241 15.18 -11.21 -2.53
CA TYR A 241 15.55 -11.97 -3.71
C TYR A 241 15.16 -11.27 -5.02
N GLU A 242 13.91 -10.80 -5.12
CA GLU A 242 13.42 -10.14 -6.34
C GLU A 242 14.00 -8.74 -6.57
N MET A 243 14.27 -7.99 -5.50
CA MET A 243 14.73 -6.60 -5.59
C MET A 243 16.26 -6.47 -5.56
N GLY A 244 17.00 -7.57 -5.44
CA GLY A 244 18.45 -7.55 -5.36
C GLY A 244 18.98 -6.92 -4.07
N TRP A 245 18.25 -7.08 -2.96
CA TRP A 245 18.73 -6.70 -1.62
C TRP A 245 19.52 -7.86 -1.00
N SER A 246 20.35 -7.56 0.01
CA SER A 246 21.13 -8.60 0.69
C SER A 246 20.24 -9.61 1.40
N ILE A 247 20.21 -10.84 0.92
CA ILE A 247 19.47 -11.96 1.51
C ILE A 247 20.05 -12.29 2.88
N LYS A 248 21.39 -12.34 2.98
CA LYS A 248 22.08 -12.59 4.25
C LYS A 248 21.71 -11.55 5.31
N GLN A 249 21.65 -10.28 4.94
CA GLN A 249 21.26 -9.22 5.88
C GLN A 249 19.83 -9.45 6.40
N CYS A 250 18.89 -9.84 5.56
CA CYS A 250 17.53 -10.20 5.97
C CYS A 250 17.54 -11.39 6.93
N CYS A 251 18.26 -12.46 6.58
CA CYS A 251 18.41 -13.64 7.43
C CYS A 251 18.98 -13.29 8.81
N ASP A 252 20.11 -12.58 8.84
CA ASP A 252 20.79 -12.21 10.09
C ASP A 252 19.89 -11.31 10.97
N TYR A 253 19.11 -10.41 10.32
CA TYR A 253 18.20 -9.53 11.03
C TYR A 253 17.05 -10.28 11.71
N PHE A 254 16.47 -11.29 11.05
CA PHE A 254 15.33 -12.03 11.59
C PHE A 254 15.71 -13.22 12.47
N ARG A 255 16.93 -13.76 12.34
CA ARG A 255 17.36 -14.92 13.13
C ARG A 255 17.13 -14.77 14.65
N PRO A 256 17.47 -13.65 15.31
CA PRO A 256 17.22 -13.47 16.74
C PRO A 256 15.76 -13.14 17.08
N ARG A 257 14.88 -12.92 16.09
CA ARG A 257 13.51 -12.41 16.25
C ARG A 257 12.44 -13.45 15.99
N VAL A 258 12.80 -14.54 15.31
CA VAL A 258 11.88 -15.63 14.93
C VAL A 258 12.31 -16.91 15.68
N PRO A 259 11.39 -17.65 16.31
CA PRO A 259 11.69 -18.95 16.89
C PRO A 259 12.38 -19.88 15.88
N GLU A 260 13.43 -20.61 16.30
CA GLU A 260 14.31 -21.38 15.41
C GLU A 260 13.53 -22.34 14.48
N ASN A 261 12.58 -23.09 15.04
CA ASN A 261 11.76 -24.02 14.27
C ASN A 261 10.90 -23.33 13.19
N LEU A 262 10.40 -22.12 13.45
CA LEU A 262 9.64 -21.33 12.48
C LEU A 262 10.57 -20.67 11.46
N TYR A 263 11.74 -20.24 11.91
CA TYR A 263 12.77 -19.69 11.03
C TYR A 263 13.19 -20.72 9.98
N ASP A 264 13.61 -21.90 10.41
CA ASP A 264 14.06 -22.98 9.51
C ASP A 264 12.95 -23.44 8.57
N LYS A 265 11.73 -23.59 9.07
CA LYS A 265 10.56 -23.88 8.25
C LYS A 265 10.36 -22.81 7.15
N THR A 266 10.45 -21.53 7.50
CA THR A 266 10.30 -20.43 6.54
C THR A 266 11.41 -20.48 5.48
N LEU A 267 12.66 -20.74 5.85
CA LEU A 267 13.74 -20.89 4.87
C LEU A 267 13.50 -22.07 3.91
N GLN A 268 12.97 -23.19 4.38
CA GLN A 268 12.60 -24.32 3.53
C GLN A 268 11.49 -23.95 2.56
N GLU A 269 10.45 -23.22 3.01
CA GLU A 269 9.38 -22.74 2.15
C GLU A 269 9.89 -21.77 1.08
N ILE A 270 10.78 -20.85 1.45
CA ILE A 270 11.43 -19.93 0.51
C ILE A 270 12.31 -20.69 -0.49
N LYS A 271 13.02 -21.72 -0.04
CA LYS A 271 13.81 -22.58 -0.94
C LYS A 271 12.95 -23.33 -1.96
N ALA A 272 11.71 -23.66 -1.60
CA ALA A 272 10.75 -24.27 -2.54
C ALA A 272 10.26 -23.26 -3.59
N ILE A 273 10.12 -21.97 -3.24
CA ILE A 273 9.76 -20.89 -4.19
C ILE A 273 10.95 -20.55 -5.09
N PHE A 274 12.15 -20.42 -4.51
CA PHE A 274 13.38 -20.05 -5.19
C PHE A 274 14.47 -21.13 -5.01
N PRO A 275 14.48 -22.21 -5.81
CA PRO A 275 15.42 -23.33 -5.62
C PRO A 275 16.90 -22.93 -5.59
N ASN A 276 17.27 -21.85 -6.28
CA ASN A 276 18.64 -21.37 -6.39
C ASN A 276 19.01 -20.29 -5.36
N ILE A 277 18.12 -19.97 -4.40
CA ILE A 277 18.41 -18.96 -3.38
C ILE A 277 19.60 -19.38 -2.51
N ASN A 278 20.51 -18.45 -2.29
CA ASN A 278 21.62 -18.60 -1.34
C ASN A 278 21.39 -17.68 -0.14
N PHE A 279 21.08 -18.24 1.01
CA PHE A 279 20.82 -17.49 2.24
C PHE A 279 22.05 -16.79 2.83
N GLU A 280 23.26 -17.19 2.40
CA GLU A 280 24.52 -16.52 2.74
C GLU A 280 24.93 -15.44 1.71
N ASP A 281 24.10 -15.21 0.69
CA ASP A 281 24.38 -14.18 -0.32
C ASP A 281 24.29 -12.77 0.26
N ASN A 282 25.43 -12.09 0.23
CA ASN A 282 25.62 -10.75 0.74
C ASN A 282 25.99 -9.75 -0.37
N SER A 283 25.86 -10.16 -1.63
CA SER A 283 26.21 -9.35 -2.80
C SER A 283 25.20 -8.24 -3.10
N GLY A 284 23.97 -8.39 -2.60
CA GLY A 284 22.89 -7.43 -2.81
C GLY A 284 23.08 -6.10 -2.05
N LYS A 285 22.23 -5.12 -2.36
CA LYS A 285 22.19 -3.82 -1.68
C LYS A 285 21.95 -4.01 -0.17
N ARG A 286 22.84 -3.49 0.63
CA ARG A 286 22.73 -3.51 2.10
C ARG A 286 22.08 -2.23 2.61
N HIS A 287 21.39 -2.34 3.72
CA HIS A 287 20.65 -1.25 4.34
C HIS A 287 21.06 -1.06 5.80
N LYS A 288 20.84 0.15 6.33
CA LYS A 288 21.08 0.43 7.74
C LYS A 288 20.14 -0.37 8.62
N GLN A 289 20.60 -0.71 9.83
CA GLN A 289 19.81 -1.38 10.86
C GLN A 289 19.77 -0.47 12.09
N HIS A 290 18.61 -0.41 12.71
CA HIS A 290 18.38 0.29 13.97
C HIS A 290 17.78 -0.69 14.98
N ASP A 291 18.25 -0.64 16.21
CA ASP A 291 17.76 -1.46 17.34
C ASP A 291 16.37 -0.99 17.81
#